data_1734845907975e1b79ed92dc75b0791b
#
_entry.id   1734845907975e1b79ed92dc75b0791b
#
_cell.length_a   1.000
_cell.length_b   1.000
_cell.length_c   1.000
_cell.angle_alpha   90.00
_cell.angle_beta   90.00
_cell.angle_gamma   90.00
#
_symmetry.space_group_name_H-M   'P 1'
#
loop_
_entity.id
_entity.type
_entity.pdbx_description
1 polymer ?
#
loop_
_entity_poly.entity_id
_entity_poly.type
_entity_poly.pdbx_seq_one_letter_code
_entity_poly.pdbx_strand_id
1 'polypeptide(L)'
;MKERIYQDILRLQGSKHPVYDYKALENARQYIESVLRDHDVPFQSEPFFVEGVEKPFRNIDASIGDQSLPTLYIGSHYDTVFTSPGANDNASGTAAMLELVRMFAGRKDVHIRLLFFTLEELNPVYEQIKHETAVKTGIWDEQRTYQSLRFREDEQRFGKAMHDARKEVPSYGGQFKLALEQVTDEMSPEMCHLYEVLADFCASFDDPMGFGQRALLGSCRWVEENRPEDRSYIGMVDLDSIGYSNPKPFSHVMPDGITPTAENSFLVDPATQAGDYIVAVTNGGGANMMAGFTQAARGAKLPYFHMACPLSYAETAAFMPELLLADHGAFWKRGLPCLFLTDTGATFRYPFEHTPADTIDKLDFDFMEKIVVCLSESIPKWFEEVRK
;
A
#
# COMPACT_ATOMS: atom_id res chain seq x y z
N MET A 1 2.78 -12.39 21.01
CA MET A 1 2.58 -11.80 19.69
C MET A 1 3.07 -10.34 19.65
N LYS A 2 2.51 -9.41 20.41
CA LYS A 2 2.92 -7.98 20.42
C LYS A 2 4.42 -7.73 20.46
N GLU A 3 5.13 -8.37 21.37
CA GLU A 3 6.58 -8.20 21.49
C GLU A 3 7.32 -8.60 20.21
N ARG A 4 6.90 -9.66 19.53
CA ARG A 4 7.52 -10.07 18.25
C ARG A 4 7.24 -9.06 17.14
N ILE A 5 6.01 -8.59 17.03
CA ILE A 5 5.63 -7.53 16.07
C ILE A 5 6.47 -6.27 16.34
N TYR A 6 6.59 -5.86 17.62
CA TYR A 6 7.44 -4.73 17.99
C TYR A 6 8.90 -4.93 17.57
N GLN A 7 9.47 -6.10 17.82
CA GLN A 7 10.85 -6.41 17.44
C GLN A 7 11.05 -6.46 15.92
N ASP A 8 10.05 -6.96 15.16
CA ASP A 8 10.10 -6.96 13.71
C ASP A 8 10.10 -5.52 13.17
N ILE A 9 9.20 -4.66 13.66
CA ILE A 9 9.14 -3.26 13.25
C ILE A 9 10.43 -2.53 13.62
N LEU A 10 10.98 -2.79 14.81
CA LEU A 10 12.26 -2.19 15.22
C LEU A 10 13.42 -2.55 14.27
N ARG A 11 13.37 -3.72 13.63
CA ARG A 11 14.33 -4.16 12.62
C ARG A 11 14.04 -3.61 11.21
N LEU A 12 12.77 -3.40 10.91
CA LEU A 12 12.29 -2.98 9.58
C LEU A 12 12.21 -1.47 9.43
N GLN A 13 12.00 -0.71 10.52
CA GLN A 13 11.94 0.75 10.44
C GLN A 13 13.29 1.36 10.07
N GLY A 14 13.23 2.50 9.43
CA GLY A 14 14.37 3.23 8.87
C GLY A 14 14.13 3.49 7.41
N SER A 15 14.59 4.63 6.91
CA SER A 15 14.42 4.97 5.48
C SER A 15 14.97 3.85 4.60
N LYS A 16 14.14 3.34 3.72
CA LYS A 16 14.41 2.22 2.79
C LYS A 16 14.15 2.66 1.35
N HIS A 17 14.49 3.92 1.08
CA HIS A 17 14.30 4.49 -0.25
C HIS A 17 15.19 3.80 -1.30
N PRO A 18 14.64 3.39 -2.44
CA PRO A 18 15.34 2.56 -3.43
C PRO A 18 16.58 3.22 -4.05
N VAL A 19 16.67 4.54 -4.06
CA VAL A 19 17.82 5.28 -4.60
C VAL A 19 18.80 5.67 -3.49
N TYR A 20 18.31 6.37 -2.46
CA TYR A 20 19.15 7.02 -1.47
C TYR A 20 19.54 6.10 -0.30
N ASP A 21 18.68 5.15 0.06
CA ASP A 21 18.86 4.25 1.20
C ASP A 21 18.83 2.76 0.79
N TYR A 22 19.29 2.47 -0.42
CA TYR A 22 19.28 1.11 -1.00
C TYR A 22 19.88 0.05 -0.08
N LYS A 23 20.93 0.37 0.69
CA LYS A 23 21.51 -0.58 1.64
C LYS A 23 20.53 -0.94 2.76
N ALA A 24 19.74 0.01 3.24
CA ALA A 24 18.72 -0.24 4.25
C ALA A 24 17.56 -1.08 3.68
N LEU A 25 17.16 -0.81 2.41
CA LEU A 25 16.21 -1.63 1.68
C LEU A 25 16.68 -3.10 1.59
N GLU A 26 17.93 -3.33 1.21
CA GLU A 26 18.52 -4.67 1.16
C GLU A 26 18.64 -5.33 2.54
N ASN A 27 18.91 -4.56 3.60
CA ASN A 27 18.92 -5.09 4.97
C ASN A 27 17.52 -5.55 5.41
N ALA A 28 16.47 -4.79 5.08
CA ALA A 28 15.10 -5.18 5.36
C ALA A 28 14.71 -6.46 4.62
N ARG A 29 15.05 -6.56 3.32
CA ARG A 29 14.88 -7.78 2.55
C ARG A 29 15.56 -8.98 3.21
N GLN A 30 16.83 -8.85 3.56
CA GLN A 30 17.60 -9.92 4.20
C GLN A 30 17.01 -10.33 5.55
N TYR A 31 16.47 -9.38 6.31
CA TYR A 31 15.77 -9.67 7.55
C TYR A 31 14.51 -10.51 7.32
N ILE A 32 13.65 -10.11 6.37
CA ILE A 32 12.46 -10.89 6.00
C ILE A 32 12.84 -12.32 5.60
N GLU A 33 13.83 -12.47 4.72
CA GLU A 33 14.32 -13.77 4.28
C GLU A 33 14.89 -14.60 5.44
N SER A 34 15.52 -13.95 6.44
CA SER A 34 16.04 -14.69 7.61
C SER A 34 14.89 -15.29 8.44
N VAL A 35 13.81 -14.54 8.66
CA VAL A 35 12.63 -15.04 9.37
C VAL A 35 11.98 -16.20 8.62
N LEU A 36 11.89 -16.13 7.29
CA LEU A 36 11.37 -17.24 6.48
C LEU A 36 12.21 -18.51 6.61
N ARG A 37 13.55 -18.37 6.58
CA ARG A 37 14.49 -19.51 6.78
C ARG A 37 14.38 -20.10 8.18
N ASP A 38 14.29 -19.25 9.21
CA ASP A 38 14.19 -19.69 10.61
C ASP A 38 12.91 -20.52 10.89
N HIS A 39 11.89 -20.40 10.01
CA HIS A 39 10.63 -21.13 10.10
C HIS A 39 10.45 -22.18 8.98
N ASP A 40 11.51 -22.52 8.26
CA ASP A 40 11.51 -23.50 7.15
C ASP A 40 10.45 -23.21 6.07
N VAL A 41 10.14 -21.92 5.82
CA VAL A 41 9.21 -21.49 4.78
C VAL A 41 9.97 -21.29 3.47
N PRO A 42 9.66 -22.06 2.40
CA PRO A 42 10.29 -21.88 1.11
C PRO A 42 9.88 -20.55 0.49
N PHE A 43 10.83 -19.87 -0.16
CA PHE A 43 10.60 -18.61 -0.84
C PHE A 43 11.49 -18.46 -2.08
N GLN A 44 11.07 -17.56 -2.97
CA GLN A 44 11.84 -17.07 -4.10
C GLN A 44 12.08 -15.57 -3.92
N SER A 45 13.25 -15.10 -4.37
CA SER A 45 13.66 -13.68 -4.28
C SER A 45 14.59 -13.35 -5.45
N GLU A 46 14.02 -13.48 -6.67
CA GLU A 46 14.78 -13.27 -7.90
C GLU A 46 14.97 -11.77 -8.18
N PRO A 47 16.17 -11.39 -8.67
CA PRO A 47 16.43 -9.99 -8.98
C PRO A 47 15.68 -9.53 -10.23
N PHE A 48 15.18 -8.30 -10.18
CA PHE A 48 14.72 -7.59 -11.36
C PHE A 48 15.35 -6.20 -11.44
N PHE A 49 15.34 -5.61 -12.61
CA PHE A 49 15.93 -4.31 -12.86
C PHE A 49 14.89 -3.33 -13.37
N VAL A 50 15.04 -2.08 -12.97
CA VAL A 50 14.31 -0.95 -13.53
C VAL A 50 15.21 -0.26 -14.54
N GLU A 51 14.69 0.05 -15.71
CA GLU A 51 15.44 0.76 -16.75
C GLU A 51 16.00 2.08 -16.20
N GLY A 52 17.28 2.33 -16.43
CA GLY A 52 17.98 3.50 -15.88
C GLY A 52 18.57 3.31 -14.47
N VAL A 53 18.35 2.15 -13.82
CA VAL A 53 18.92 1.84 -12.50
C VAL A 53 19.81 0.60 -12.57
N GLU A 54 21.07 0.74 -12.14
CA GLU A 54 22.02 -0.37 -12.16
C GLU A 54 21.78 -1.42 -11.06
N LYS A 55 21.14 -1.02 -9.97
CA LYS A 55 20.92 -1.89 -8.80
C LYS A 55 19.70 -2.82 -9.03
N PRO A 56 19.80 -4.10 -8.65
CA PRO A 56 18.65 -5.02 -8.71
C PRO A 56 17.68 -4.77 -7.56
N PHE A 57 16.41 -4.97 -7.82
CA PHE A 57 15.35 -5.01 -6.81
C PHE A 57 14.79 -6.43 -6.71
N ARG A 58 14.08 -6.74 -5.62
CA ARG A 58 13.56 -8.11 -5.40
C ARG A 58 12.23 -8.06 -4.67
N ASN A 59 11.22 -8.71 -5.22
CA ASN A 59 10.09 -9.17 -4.43
C ASN A 59 10.49 -10.46 -3.70
N ILE A 60 9.89 -10.72 -2.54
CA ILE A 60 10.01 -11.99 -1.85
C ILE A 60 8.67 -12.69 -1.94
N ASP A 61 8.66 -13.91 -2.46
CA ASP A 61 7.48 -14.73 -2.68
C ASP A 61 7.62 -16.04 -1.91
N ALA A 62 6.98 -16.10 -0.75
CA ALA A 62 7.03 -17.23 0.16
C ALA A 62 5.76 -18.05 0.08
N SER A 63 5.88 -19.39 0.20
CA SER A 63 4.76 -20.32 0.06
C SER A 63 4.60 -21.20 1.29
N ILE A 64 3.41 -21.22 1.87
CA ILE A 64 3.04 -22.05 3.01
C ILE A 64 1.89 -22.99 2.60
N GLY A 65 2.01 -24.25 2.91
CA GLY A 65 0.90 -25.19 2.86
C GLY A 65 0.85 -26.10 1.64
N ASP A 66 -0.34 -26.53 1.27
CA ASP A 66 -0.58 -27.49 0.19
C ASP A 66 -0.92 -26.77 -1.12
N GLN A 67 -0.01 -26.84 -2.07
CA GLN A 67 -0.13 -26.18 -3.39
C GLN A 67 -1.27 -26.74 -4.27
N SER A 68 -1.91 -27.84 -3.87
CA SER A 68 -3.09 -28.38 -4.56
C SER A 68 -4.38 -27.61 -4.21
N LEU A 69 -4.36 -26.81 -3.14
CA LEU A 69 -5.46 -25.97 -2.73
C LEU A 69 -5.49 -24.64 -3.51
N PRO A 70 -6.65 -23.97 -3.60
CA PRO A 70 -6.71 -22.59 -4.11
C PRO A 70 -5.76 -21.68 -3.34
N THR A 71 -5.14 -20.73 -4.02
CA THR A 71 -4.15 -19.84 -3.41
C THR A 71 -4.81 -18.63 -2.75
N LEU A 72 -4.42 -18.35 -1.52
CA LEU A 72 -4.63 -17.05 -0.89
C LEU A 72 -3.34 -16.25 -0.98
N TYR A 73 -3.38 -15.10 -1.61
CA TYR A 73 -2.26 -14.15 -1.64
C TYR A 73 -2.39 -13.18 -0.44
N ILE A 74 -1.28 -12.89 0.23
CA ILE A 74 -1.21 -11.84 1.27
C ILE A 74 0.02 -11.00 0.96
N GLY A 75 -0.14 -9.69 0.82
CA GLY A 75 0.91 -8.79 0.42
C GLY A 75 1.11 -7.61 1.36
N SER A 76 2.31 -7.05 1.29
CA SER A 76 2.75 -5.81 1.93
C SER A 76 4.05 -5.38 1.28
N HIS A 77 4.29 -4.08 1.11
CA HIS A 77 5.59 -3.61 0.65
C HIS A 77 6.57 -3.38 1.82
N TYR A 78 7.86 -3.30 1.49
CA TYR A 78 8.92 -3.09 2.47
C TYR A 78 9.87 -1.93 2.14
N ASP A 79 9.67 -1.23 1.02
CA ASP A 79 10.32 0.05 0.72
C ASP A 79 9.64 1.22 1.44
N THR A 80 10.17 2.42 1.32
CA THR A 80 9.61 3.66 1.87
C THR A 80 9.91 4.84 0.97
N VAL A 81 9.13 5.90 1.07
CA VAL A 81 9.51 7.19 0.51
C VAL A 81 10.80 7.73 1.16
N PHE A 82 11.42 8.72 0.51
CA PHE A 82 12.63 9.37 1.03
C PHE A 82 12.38 10.02 2.39
N THR A 83 13.31 9.82 3.32
CA THR A 83 13.31 10.32 4.70
C THR A 83 12.27 9.75 5.65
N SER A 84 11.27 8.98 5.21
CA SER A 84 10.33 8.31 6.11
C SER A 84 10.99 7.09 6.75
N PRO A 85 10.95 6.93 8.07
CA PRO A 85 11.32 5.68 8.74
C PRO A 85 10.39 4.51 8.38
N GLY A 86 9.16 4.77 7.97
CA GLY A 86 8.21 3.76 7.51
C GLY A 86 7.86 2.74 8.59
N ALA A 87 7.62 3.18 9.83
CA ALA A 87 7.24 2.27 10.90
C ALA A 87 5.80 1.78 10.72
N ASN A 88 4.89 2.69 10.34
CA ASN A 88 3.54 2.33 9.94
C ASN A 88 3.50 1.95 8.46
N ASP A 89 4.10 2.77 7.62
CA ASP A 89 4.11 2.65 6.17
C ASP A 89 5.48 2.20 5.65
N ASN A 90 5.73 0.86 5.43
CA ASN A 90 4.81 -0.21 5.71
C ASN A 90 5.51 -1.35 6.49
N ALA A 91 6.32 -1.01 7.51
CA ALA A 91 6.87 -2.04 8.41
C ALA A 91 5.75 -2.70 9.24
N SER A 92 4.61 -2.03 9.46
CA SER A 92 3.47 -2.59 10.20
C SER A 92 2.84 -3.77 9.45
N GLY A 93 2.53 -3.63 8.16
CA GLY A 93 2.02 -4.70 7.32
C GLY A 93 3.03 -5.85 7.17
N THR A 94 4.29 -5.52 6.91
CA THR A 94 5.37 -6.51 6.81
C THR A 94 5.53 -7.31 8.11
N ALA A 95 5.52 -6.67 9.28
CA ALA A 95 5.63 -7.36 10.58
C ALA A 95 4.41 -8.25 10.88
N ALA A 96 3.21 -7.82 10.50
CA ALA A 96 2.02 -8.65 10.59
C ALA A 96 2.13 -9.91 9.73
N MET A 97 2.65 -9.79 8.50
CA MET A 97 2.91 -10.94 7.63
C MET A 97 3.96 -11.88 8.22
N LEU A 98 5.03 -11.37 8.83
CA LEU A 98 6.02 -12.20 9.52
C LEU A 98 5.42 -12.95 10.71
N GLU A 99 4.45 -12.38 11.40
CA GLU A 99 3.73 -13.09 12.46
C GLU A 99 2.81 -14.18 11.87
N LEU A 100 2.16 -13.94 10.72
CA LEU A 100 1.43 -14.99 10.00
C LEU A 100 2.37 -16.12 9.53
N VAL A 101 3.60 -15.84 9.11
CA VAL A 101 4.62 -16.87 8.85
C VAL A 101 4.76 -17.78 10.06
N ARG A 102 4.97 -17.21 11.27
CA ARG A 102 5.15 -17.97 12.51
C ARG A 102 3.94 -18.82 12.89
N MET A 103 2.74 -18.32 12.58
CA MET A 103 1.48 -18.99 12.91
C MET A 103 1.11 -20.11 11.93
N PHE A 104 1.49 -19.99 10.67
CA PHE A 104 1.06 -20.89 9.60
C PHE A 104 2.16 -21.81 9.08
N ALA A 105 3.43 -21.58 9.43
CA ALA A 105 4.53 -22.46 9.02
C ALA A 105 4.24 -23.94 9.34
N GLY A 106 4.45 -24.81 8.35
CA GLY A 106 4.19 -26.24 8.45
C GLY A 106 2.72 -26.72 8.34
N ARG A 107 1.73 -25.83 8.28
CA ARG A 107 0.32 -26.20 8.04
C ARG A 107 0.14 -26.75 6.63
N LYS A 108 -0.84 -27.67 6.48
CA LYS A 108 -1.17 -28.32 5.19
C LYS A 108 -2.63 -28.13 4.77
N ASP A 109 -3.43 -27.52 5.63
CA ASP A 109 -4.85 -27.24 5.39
C ASP A 109 -5.11 -25.89 4.72
N VAL A 110 -4.05 -25.19 4.32
CA VAL A 110 -4.06 -23.90 3.63
C VAL A 110 -3.05 -23.92 2.47
N HIS A 111 -3.18 -22.98 1.54
CA HIS A 111 -2.14 -22.61 0.60
C HIS A 111 -2.04 -21.08 0.54
N ILE A 112 -1.04 -20.53 1.21
CA ILE A 112 -0.82 -19.09 1.34
C ILE A 112 0.45 -18.73 0.59
N ARG A 113 0.39 -17.72 -0.29
CA ARG A 113 1.57 -17.04 -0.83
C ARG A 113 1.70 -15.67 -0.16
N LEU A 114 2.79 -15.50 0.55
CA LEU A 114 3.14 -14.25 1.23
C LEU A 114 4.08 -13.45 0.32
N LEU A 115 3.64 -12.29 -0.10
CA LEU A 115 4.29 -11.47 -1.12
C LEU A 115 4.80 -10.18 -0.46
N PHE A 116 6.10 -10.09 -0.25
CA PHE A 116 6.72 -8.86 0.23
C PHE A 116 7.25 -8.09 -0.97
N PHE A 117 6.59 -6.99 -1.30
CA PHE A 117 6.88 -6.21 -2.48
C PHE A 117 7.92 -5.13 -2.23
N THR A 118 8.60 -4.71 -3.28
CA THR A 118 9.46 -3.53 -3.32
C THR A 118 9.00 -2.60 -4.42
N LEU A 119 9.40 -1.33 -4.36
CA LEU A 119 9.02 -0.29 -5.32
C LEU A 119 7.50 -0.11 -5.42
N GLU A 120 6.82 -0.18 -4.27
CA GLU A 120 5.41 0.18 -4.16
C GLU A 120 5.25 1.68 -4.33
N GLU A 121 6.02 2.44 -3.57
CA GLU A 121 5.92 3.87 -3.39
C GLU A 121 6.09 4.64 -4.71
N LEU A 122 7.26 4.57 -5.30
CA LEU A 122 7.51 5.25 -6.58
C LEU A 122 8.64 4.60 -7.40
N ASN A 123 8.58 4.83 -8.70
CA ASN A 123 9.66 4.48 -9.62
C ASN A 123 10.95 5.24 -9.23
N PRO A 124 12.06 4.54 -8.98
CA PRO A 124 13.32 5.17 -8.57
C PRO A 124 13.85 6.20 -9.55
N VAL A 125 13.64 6.03 -10.86
CA VAL A 125 14.04 7.00 -11.88
C VAL A 125 13.16 8.25 -11.84
N TYR A 126 11.84 8.07 -11.68
CA TYR A 126 10.91 9.19 -11.49
C TYR A 126 11.30 10.03 -10.27
N GLU A 127 11.57 9.36 -9.14
CA GLU A 127 11.98 10.03 -7.91
C GLU A 127 13.32 10.76 -8.05
N GLN A 128 14.28 10.13 -8.72
CA GLN A 128 15.58 10.77 -8.97
C GLN A 128 15.43 12.03 -9.84
N ILE A 129 14.71 11.94 -10.96
CA ILE A 129 14.44 13.08 -11.84
C ILE A 129 13.73 14.19 -11.08
N LYS A 130 12.69 13.86 -10.31
CA LYS A 130 11.92 14.83 -9.50
C LYS A 130 12.82 15.54 -8.50
N HIS A 131 13.62 14.79 -7.73
CA HIS A 131 14.50 15.36 -6.72
C HIS A 131 15.60 16.23 -7.33
N GLU A 132 16.34 15.72 -8.30
CA GLU A 132 17.45 16.46 -8.94
C GLU A 132 16.96 17.76 -9.60
N THR A 133 15.80 17.70 -10.27
CA THR A 133 15.22 18.89 -10.91
C THR A 133 14.75 19.90 -9.85
N ALA A 134 14.06 19.43 -8.80
CA ALA A 134 13.55 20.31 -7.75
C ALA A 134 14.67 20.99 -6.95
N VAL A 135 15.77 20.27 -6.65
CA VAL A 135 16.94 20.85 -5.99
C VAL A 135 17.65 21.85 -6.91
N LYS A 136 17.89 21.50 -8.17
CA LYS A 136 18.55 22.35 -9.15
C LYS A 136 17.80 23.66 -9.41
N THR A 137 16.48 23.64 -9.37
CA THR A 137 15.62 24.82 -9.56
C THR A 137 15.35 25.60 -8.28
N GLY A 138 15.82 25.11 -7.12
CA GLY A 138 15.60 25.75 -5.82
C GLY A 138 14.18 25.58 -5.26
N ILE A 139 13.41 24.62 -5.77
CA ILE A 139 12.11 24.24 -5.20
C ILE A 139 12.32 23.57 -3.85
N TRP A 140 13.29 22.65 -3.76
CA TRP A 140 13.70 21.94 -2.55
C TRP A 140 15.16 22.18 -2.20
N ASP A 141 15.49 22.00 -0.92
CA ASP A 141 16.86 21.69 -0.49
C ASP A 141 17.15 20.17 -0.63
N GLU A 142 18.37 19.76 -0.27
CA GLU A 142 18.81 18.36 -0.32
C GLU A 142 17.98 17.43 0.58
N GLN A 143 17.28 17.96 1.59
CA GLN A 143 16.40 17.25 2.50
C GLN A 143 14.93 17.30 2.05
N ARG A 144 14.65 17.77 0.83
CA ARG A 144 13.30 17.95 0.25
C ARG A 144 12.43 18.96 1.00
N THR A 145 13.02 19.92 1.70
CA THR A 145 12.29 21.02 2.31
C THR A 145 11.96 22.08 1.25
N TYR A 146 10.68 22.39 1.10
CA TYR A 146 10.27 23.48 0.20
C TYR A 146 10.89 24.81 0.60
N GLN A 147 11.52 25.49 -0.35
CA GLN A 147 12.16 26.79 -0.14
C GLN A 147 11.16 27.96 -0.21
N SER A 148 9.92 27.70 -0.62
CA SER A 148 8.83 28.68 -0.65
C SER A 148 7.47 27.99 -0.44
N LEU A 149 6.56 28.64 0.29
CA LEU A 149 5.16 28.21 0.40
C LEU A 149 4.47 28.20 -0.96
N ARG A 150 4.88 29.11 -1.88
CA ARG A 150 4.34 29.15 -3.24
C ARG A 150 4.52 27.82 -3.97
N PHE A 151 5.66 27.17 -3.85
CA PHE A 151 5.91 25.87 -4.49
C PHE A 151 4.98 24.77 -3.96
N ARG A 152 4.68 24.80 -2.66
CA ARG A 152 3.72 23.87 -2.06
C ARG A 152 2.29 24.13 -2.54
N GLU A 153 1.90 25.39 -2.68
CA GLU A 153 0.60 25.76 -3.26
C GLU A 153 0.49 25.34 -4.73
N ASP A 154 1.54 25.48 -5.50
CA ASP A 154 1.61 25.04 -6.90
C ASP A 154 1.52 23.52 -7.01
N GLU A 155 2.16 22.75 -6.11
CA GLU A 155 2.01 21.28 -6.05
C GLU A 155 0.56 20.88 -5.76
N GLN A 156 -0.09 21.54 -4.81
CA GLN A 156 -1.50 21.28 -4.51
C GLN A 156 -2.41 21.62 -5.70
N ARG A 157 -2.14 22.71 -6.39
CA ARG A 157 -2.87 23.13 -7.61
C ARG A 157 -2.73 22.08 -8.71
N PHE A 158 -1.51 21.62 -8.97
CA PHE A 158 -1.25 20.56 -9.95
C PHE A 158 -1.92 19.25 -9.54
N GLY A 159 -1.84 18.85 -8.27
CA GLY A 159 -2.53 17.65 -7.75
C GLY A 159 -4.04 17.68 -7.96
N LYS A 160 -4.68 18.84 -7.75
CA LYS A 160 -6.11 19.04 -8.06
C LYS A 160 -6.40 18.90 -9.56
N ALA A 161 -5.58 19.51 -10.41
CA ALA A 161 -5.73 19.39 -11.86
C ALA A 161 -5.57 17.93 -12.33
N MET A 162 -4.62 17.18 -11.75
CA MET A 162 -4.46 15.74 -12.00
C MET A 162 -5.71 14.94 -11.60
N HIS A 163 -6.32 15.25 -10.44
CA HIS A 163 -7.56 14.60 -10.02
C HIS A 163 -8.71 14.85 -11.01
N ASP A 164 -8.84 16.06 -11.53
CA ASP A 164 -9.87 16.38 -12.51
C ASP A 164 -9.57 15.76 -13.88
N ALA A 165 -8.32 15.79 -14.33
CA ALA A 165 -7.88 15.21 -15.59
C ALA A 165 -8.13 13.68 -15.69
N ARG A 166 -8.12 12.95 -14.56
CA ARG A 166 -8.43 11.50 -14.52
C ARG A 166 -9.81 11.16 -15.05
N LYS A 167 -10.78 12.06 -14.90
CA LYS A 167 -12.16 11.88 -15.38
C LYS A 167 -12.29 12.06 -16.88
N GLU A 168 -11.32 12.72 -17.50
CA GLU A 168 -11.35 13.11 -18.92
C GLU A 168 -10.43 12.23 -19.78
N VAL A 169 -9.27 11.82 -19.22
CA VAL A 169 -8.23 11.12 -19.97
C VAL A 169 -7.87 9.78 -19.29
N PRO A 170 -7.90 8.64 -20.02
CA PRO A 170 -7.72 7.33 -19.42
C PRO A 170 -6.26 6.98 -19.13
N SER A 171 -5.26 7.62 -19.76
CA SER A 171 -3.84 7.34 -19.56
C SER A 171 -3.18 8.32 -18.59
N TYR A 172 -2.32 7.84 -17.71
CA TYR A 172 -1.61 8.70 -16.75
C TYR A 172 -0.80 9.80 -17.44
N GLY A 173 -0.07 9.47 -18.50
CA GLY A 173 0.70 10.45 -19.28
C GLY A 173 -0.19 11.54 -19.90
N GLY A 174 -1.36 11.15 -20.41
CA GLY A 174 -2.35 12.11 -20.92
C GLY A 174 -2.95 12.99 -19.82
N GLN A 175 -3.27 12.41 -18.66
CA GLN A 175 -3.75 13.16 -17.47
C GLN A 175 -2.71 14.19 -17.03
N PHE A 176 -1.44 13.78 -16.97
CA PHE A 176 -0.34 14.63 -16.54
C PHE A 176 -0.19 15.85 -17.48
N LYS A 177 -0.24 15.59 -18.79
CA LYS A 177 -0.18 16.64 -19.80
C LYS A 177 -1.36 17.61 -19.70
N LEU A 178 -2.61 17.08 -19.61
CA LEU A 178 -3.81 17.91 -19.50
C LEU A 178 -3.76 18.76 -18.22
N ALA A 179 -3.39 18.17 -17.09
CA ALA A 179 -3.28 18.89 -15.83
C ALA A 179 -2.25 20.03 -15.92
N LEU A 180 -1.10 19.78 -16.53
CA LEU A 180 -0.06 20.81 -16.72
C LEU A 180 -0.58 21.95 -17.60
N GLU A 181 -1.22 21.67 -18.73
CA GLU A 181 -1.81 22.66 -19.62
C GLU A 181 -2.87 23.55 -18.91
N GLN A 182 -3.63 22.98 -17.97
CA GLN A 182 -4.65 23.71 -17.22
C GLN A 182 -4.09 24.71 -16.20
N VAL A 183 -2.92 24.45 -15.64
CA VAL A 183 -2.39 25.26 -14.50
C VAL A 183 -1.08 26.00 -14.77
N THR A 184 -0.47 25.83 -15.96
CA THR A 184 0.84 26.43 -16.29
C THR A 184 0.86 27.95 -16.06
N ASP A 185 -0.17 28.68 -16.46
CA ASP A 185 -0.23 30.14 -16.32
C ASP A 185 -0.38 30.63 -14.87
N GLU A 186 -0.72 29.73 -13.95
CA GLU A 186 -0.95 30.02 -12.55
C GLU A 186 0.21 29.59 -11.63
N MET A 187 1.13 28.79 -12.14
CA MET A 187 2.28 28.26 -11.38
C MET A 187 3.55 29.12 -11.53
N SER A 188 4.48 28.91 -10.60
CA SER A 188 5.83 29.47 -10.71
C SER A 188 6.61 28.82 -11.87
N PRO A 189 7.53 29.55 -12.53
CA PRO A 189 8.32 28.99 -13.63
C PRO A 189 9.13 27.75 -13.24
N GLU A 190 9.63 27.68 -12.00
CA GLU A 190 10.38 26.57 -11.46
C GLU A 190 9.51 25.31 -11.38
N MET A 191 8.26 25.43 -10.91
CA MET A 191 7.32 24.31 -10.82
C MET A 191 6.83 23.89 -12.22
N CYS A 192 6.60 24.83 -13.13
CA CYS A 192 6.30 24.50 -14.53
C CYS A 192 7.42 23.65 -15.14
N HIS A 193 8.68 24.09 -14.99
CA HIS A 193 9.81 23.34 -15.52
C HIS A 193 9.94 21.93 -14.90
N LEU A 194 9.75 21.80 -13.58
CA LEU A 194 9.73 20.48 -12.93
C LEU A 194 8.68 19.56 -13.56
N TYR A 195 7.44 20.05 -13.72
CA TYR A 195 6.37 19.25 -14.26
C TYR A 195 6.49 19.00 -15.77
N GLU A 196 7.11 19.89 -16.55
CA GLU A 196 7.45 19.62 -17.96
C GLU A 196 8.41 18.43 -18.08
N VAL A 197 9.48 18.40 -17.26
CA VAL A 197 10.45 17.30 -17.24
C VAL A 197 9.77 15.99 -16.82
N LEU A 198 8.88 16.02 -15.83
CA LEU A 198 8.13 14.85 -15.39
C LEU A 198 7.06 14.42 -16.41
N ALA A 199 6.44 15.36 -17.14
CA ALA A 199 5.50 15.06 -18.22
C ALA A 199 6.18 14.28 -19.35
N ASP A 200 7.40 14.68 -19.73
CA ASP A 200 8.18 13.97 -20.73
C ASP A 200 8.49 12.52 -20.29
N PHE A 201 8.86 12.33 -19.03
CA PHE A 201 9.09 11.01 -18.47
C PHE A 201 7.81 10.15 -18.44
N CYS A 202 6.67 10.74 -18.10
CA CYS A 202 5.39 10.04 -17.99
C CYS A 202 4.64 9.91 -19.32
N ALA A 203 5.14 10.47 -20.42
CA ALA A 203 4.39 10.61 -21.69
C ALA A 203 3.83 9.28 -22.23
N SER A 204 4.53 8.16 -22.01
CA SER A 204 4.13 6.82 -22.46
C SER A 204 3.35 6.01 -21.42
N PHE A 205 3.03 6.57 -20.25
CA PHE A 205 2.34 5.84 -19.19
C PHE A 205 0.85 5.72 -19.52
N ASP A 206 0.45 4.52 -19.89
CA ASP A 206 -0.88 4.22 -20.40
C ASP A 206 -1.88 3.75 -19.33
N ASP A 207 -1.38 3.20 -18.21
CA ASP A 207 -2.23 2.86 -17.06
C ASP A 207 -2.83 4.13 -16.41
N PRO A 208 -4.13 4.17 -16.09
CA PRO A 208 -4.78 5.37 -15.53
C PRO A 208 -4.21 5.82 -14.18
N MET A 209 -3.58 4.92 -13.42
CA MET A 209 -2.90 5.23 -12.16
C MET A 209 -1.38 5.36 -12.32
N GLY A 210 -0.84 5.01 -13.49
CA GLY A 210 0.60 4.87 -13.73
C GLY A 210 1.21 3.66 -13.02
N PHE A 211 0.40 2.67 -12.66
CA PHE A 211 0.87 1.47 -11.96
C PHE A 211 1.74 0.59 -12.86
N GLY A 212 2.84 0.08 -12.28
CA GLY A 212 3.88 -0.63 -13.00
C GLY A 212 4.87 0.28 -13.76
N GLN A 213 4.60 1.58 -13.82
CA GLN A 213 5.43 2.57 -14.51
C GLN A 213 5.87 3.70 -13.56
N ARG A 214 4.93 4.31 -12.80
CA ARG A 214 5.21 5.34 -11.81
C ARG A 214 5.30 4.79 -10.38
N ALA A 215 4.42 3.90 -9.99
CA ALA A 215 4.30 3.27 -8.67
C ALA A 215 3.91 1.80 -8.81
N LEU A 216 3.90 1.05 -7.73
CA LEU A 216 3.55 -0.38 -7.68
C LEU A 216 4.38 -1.23 -8.66
N LEU A 217 5.67 -0.89 -8.89
CA LEU A 217 6.47 -1.59 -9.87
C LEU A 217 6.67 -3.06 -9.49
N GLY A 218 6.88 -3.34 -8.21
CA GLY A 218 7.09 -4.70 -7.71
C GLY A 218 5.87 -5.58 -7.87
N SER A 219 4.72 -5.15 -7.36
CA SER A 219 3.48 -5.93 -7.42
C SER A 219 2.94 -6.08 -8.84
N CYS A 220 2.97 -5.01 -9.66
CA CYS A 220 2.57 -5.09 -11.06
C CYS A 220 3.42 -6.08 -11.85
N ARG A 221 4.75 -6.02 -11.69
CA ARG A 221 5.66 -6.97 -12.31
C ARG A 221 5.36 -8.40 -11.87
N TRP A 222 5.19 -8.61 -10.56
CA TRP A 222 4.91 -9.94 -10.02
C TRP A 222 3.61 -10.51 -10.59
N VAL A 223 2.54 -9.71 -10.66
CA VAL A 223 1.23 -10.10 -11.22
C VAL A 223 1.35 -10.43 -12.71
N GLU A 224 2.11 -9.65 -13.46
CA GLU A 224 2.34 -9.90 -14.89
C GLU A 224 3.08 -11.22 -15.15
N GLU A 225 4.15 -11.49 -14.40
CA GLU A 225 4.98 -12.68 -14.55
C GLU A 225 4.30 -13.95 -14.02
N ASN A 226 3.54 -13.86 -12.94
CA ASN A 226 2.93 -15.01 -12.27
C ASN A 226 1.50 -15.32 -12.70
N ARG A 227 0.79 -14.35 -13.29
CA ARG A 227 -0.58 -14.48 -13.80
C ARG A 227 -1.51 -15.18 -12.79
N PRO A 228 -1.72 -14.59 -11.60
CA PRO A 228 -2.49 -15.22 -10.53
C PRO A 228 -3.93 -15.56 -10.95
N GLU A 229 -4.49 -14.85 -11.92
CA GLU A 229 -5.81 -15.10 -12.51
C GLU A 229 -5.93 -16.43 -13.26
N ASP A 230 -4.81 -17.00 -13.70
CA ASP A 230 -4.79 -18.29 -14.42
C ASP A 230 -4.79 -19.49 -13.46
N ARG A 231 -4.82 -19.27 -12.15
CA ARG A 231 -4.77 -20.32 -11.12
C ARG A 231 -6.08 -20.38 -10.33
N SER A 232 -6.30 -21.45 -9.58
CA SER A 232 -7.33 -21.47 -8.56
C SER A 232 -6.90 -20.61 -7.39
N TYR A 233 -7.73 -19.64 -7.00
CA TYR A 233 -7.41 -18.67 -5.95
C TYR A 233 -8.62 -18.36 -5.05
N ILE A 234 -8.32 -17.86 -3.84
CA ILE A 234 -9.31 -17.27 -2.93
C ILE A 234 -9.39 -15.78 -3.19
N GLY A 235 -8.24 -15.11 -3.22
CA GLY A 235 -8.11 -13.68 -3.47
C GLY A 235 -6.79 -13.13 -2.92
N MET A 236 -6.67 -11.80 -2.86
CA MET A 236 -5.55 -11.05 -2.32
C MET A 236 -5.98 -10.29 -1.05
N VAL A 237 -5.23 -10.47 0.02
CA VAL A 237 -5.28 -9.59 1.21
C VAL A 237 -4.06 -8.69 1.17
N ASP A 238 -4.28 -7.39 1.21
CA ASP A 238 -3.22 -6.40 1.25
C ASP A 238 -3.19 -5.71 2.61
N LEU A 239 -2.01 -5.61 3.20
CA LEU A 239 -1.76 -5.00 4.49
C LEU A 239 -0.87 -3.79 4.29
N ASP A 240 -1.48 -2.61 4.34
CA ASP A 240 -0.74 -1.38 4.18
C ASP A 240 -1.16 -0.34 5.22
N SER A 241 -0.17 0.05 6.06
CA SER A 241 -0.39 0.96 7.19
C SER A 241 -1.49 0.46 8.12
N ILE A 242 -1.16 -0.47 9.03
CA ILE A 242 -2.13 -1.12 9.92
C ILE A 242 -1.80 -0.94 11.41
N GLY A 243 -0.89 -0.02 11.75
CA GLY A 243 -0.36 0.12 13.11
C GLY A 243 -0.93 1.31 13.89
N TYR A 244 -1.64 2.24 13.26
CA TYR A 244 -2.08 3.46 13.92
C TYR A 244 -3.54 3.40 14.37
N SER A 245 -3.77 3.75 15.63
CA SER A 245 -5.08 3.88 16.25
C SER A 245 -5.11 5.12 17.14
N ASN A 246 -6.14 5.95 17.01
CA ASN A 246 -6.27 7.16 17.80
C ASN A 246 -7.71 7.33 18.33
N PRO A 247 -7.96 7.01 19.61
CA PRO A 247 -9.29 7.08 20.21
C PRO A 247 -9.73 8.52 20.58
N LYS A 248 -8.91 9.53 20.32
CA LYS A 248 -9.29 10.91 20.62
C LYS A 248 -10.40 11.37 19.68
N PRO A 249 -11.44 12.05 20.21
CA PRO A 249 -12.46 12.66 19.36
C PRO A 249 -11.85 13.59 18.30
N PHE A 250 -12.45 13.58 17.11
CA PHE A 250 -12.04 14.39 15.96
C PHE A 250 -10.62 14.09 15.45
N SER A 251 -10.08 12.90 15.75
CA SER A 251 -8.79 12.45 15.20
C SER A 251 -8.90 11.91 13.79
N HIS A 252 -10.10 11.74 13.26
CA HIS A 252 -10.36 11.30 11.90
C HIS A 252 -11.58 12.01 11.32
N VAL A 253 -11.40 12.68 10.20
CA VAL A 253 -12.48 13.26 9.42
C VAL A 253 -12.78 12.36 8.24
N MET A 254 -13.98 11.78 8.20
CA MET A 254 -14.42 10.98 7.08
C MET A 254 -14.65 11.86 5.84
N PRO A 255 -14.34 11.36 4.63
CA PRO A 255 -14.69 12.07 3.40
C PRO A 255 -16.19 12.28 3.27
N ASP A 256 -16.60 13.34 2.57
CA ASP A 256 -17.99 13.63 2.31
C ASP A 256 -18.70 12.45 1.62
N GLY A 257 -19.87 12.09 2.14
CA GLY A 257 -20.65 10.97 1.62
C GLY A 257 -20.26 9.59 2.13
N ILE A 258 -19.17 9.47 2.90
CA ILE A 258 -18.76 8.22 3.54
C ILE A 258 -19.07 8.31 5.03
N THR A 259 -20.00 7.47 5.50
CA THR A 259 -20.41 7.46 6.91
C THR A 259 -20.49 6.03 7.43
N PRO A 260 -19.86 5.72 8.57
CA PRO A 260 -20.05 4.46 9.26
C PRO A 260 -21.50 4.28 9.68
N THR A 261 -22.07 3.11 9.44
CA THR A 261 -23.42 2.70 9.83
C THR A 261 -23.36 1.38 10.59
N ALA A 262 -24.46 0.97 11.19
CA ALA A 262 -24.53 -0.35 11.87
C ALA A 262 -24.35 -1.54 10.88
N GLU A 263 -24.54 -1.33 9.58
CA GLU A 263 -24.40 -2.35 8.55
C GLU A 263 -22.94 -2.53 8.10
N ASN A 264 -22.18 -1.43 8.02
CA ASN A 264 -20.82 -1.42 7.48
C ASN A 264 -19.73 -1.13 8.52
N SER A 265 -20.09 -1.07 9.82
CA SER A 265 -19.12 -0.82 10.88
C SER A 265 -19.43 -1.58 12.17
N PHE A 266 -18.42 -1.68 13.03
CA PHE A 266 -18.52 -2.30 14.35
C PHE A 266 -17.64 -1.55 15.34
N LEU A 267 -18.22 -1.17 16.49
CA LEU A 267 -17.56 -0.37 17.53
C LEU A 267 -16.99 0.97 17.03
N VAL A 268 -17.56 1.53 15.97
CA VAL A 268 -17.23 2.85 15.44
C VAL A 268 -18.38 3.79 15.76
N ASP A 269 -18.09 4.89 16.44
CA ASP A 269 -19.05 5.94 16.73
C ASP A 269 -18.80 7.15 15.82
N PRO A 270 -19.63 7.34 14.78
CA PRO A 270 -19.43 8.44 13.84
C PRO A 270 -19.57 9.83 14.48
N ALA A 271 -20.22 9.94 15.66
CA ALA A 271 -20.36 11.22 16.36
C ALA A 271 -19.05 11.67 17.01
N THR A 272 -18.18 10.74 17.39
CA THR A 272 -16.87 11.07 17.96
C THR A 272 -15.83 11.41 16.91
N GLN A 273 -15.97 10.91 15.68
CA GLN A 273 -14.95 11.01 14.63
C GLN A 273 -13.56 10.57 15.13
N ALA A 274 -13.53 9.53 15.98
CA ALA A 274 -12.28 8.93 16.45
C ALA A 274 -11.73 7.95 15.40
N GLY A 275 -10.41 7.97 15.21
CA GLY A 275 -9.72 7.12 14.25
C GLY A 275 -9.14 5.86 14.91
N ASP A 276 -9.97 5.07 15.62
CA ASP A 276 -9.57 3.91 16.40
C ASP A 276 -10.06 2.56 15.79
N TYR A 277 -10.24 2.50 14.49
CA TYR A 277 -10.73 1.33 13.77
C TYR A 277 -9.91 1.01 12.53
N ILE A 278 -9.93 -0.23 12.09
CA ILE A 278 -9.37 -0.64 10.80
C ILE A 278 -10.37 -0.36 9.68
N VAL A 279 -9.88 0.14 8.56
CA VAL A 279 -10.64 0.25 7.31
C VAL A 279 -10.40 -1.01 6.50
N ALA A 280 -11.48 -1.63 6.04
CA ALA A 280 -11.44 -2.81 5.20
C ALA A 280 -12.17 -2.50 3.88
N VAL A 281 -11.46 -2.59 2.76
CA VAL A 281 -12.00 -2.30 1.43
C VAL A 281 -11.97 -3.56 0.58
N THR A 282 -13.06 -3.84 -0.15
CA THR A 282 -13.06 -4.90 -1.18
C THR A 282 -13.52 -4.37 -2.52
N ASN A 283 -13.09 -5.04 -3.58
CA ASN A 283 -13.77 -4.98 -4.87
C ASN A 283 -14.99 -5.92 -4.91
N GLY A 284 -15.73 -5.93 -6.01
CA GLY A 284 -16.95 -6.74 -6.15
C GLY A 284 -16.77 -8.24 -5.92
N GLY A 285 -15.56 -8.78 -6.06
CA GLY A 285 -15.25 -10.20 -5.84
C GLY A 285 -14.89 -10.57 -4.40
N GLY A 286 -14.56 -9.60 -3.54
CA GLY A 286 -14.01 -9.83 -2.19
C GLY A 286 -15.03 -10.06 -1.07
N ALA A 287 -16.33 -10.19 -1.37
CA ALA A 287 -17.39 -10.24 -0.36
C ALA A 287 -17.23 -11.36 0.66
N ASN A 288 -16.81 -12.56 0.25
CA ASN A 288 -16.59 -13.69 1.17
C ASN A 288 -15.40 -13.43 2.11
N MET A 289 -14.33 -12.86 1.59
CA MET A 289 -13.17 -12.46 2.43
C MET A 289 -13.58 -11.41 3.45
N MET A 290 -14.33 -10.40 3.04
CA MET A 290 -14.87 -9.38 3.94
C MET A 290 -15.76 -9.99 5.03
N ALA A 291 -16.67 -10.88 4.67
CA ALA A 291 -17.58 -11.51 5.63
C ALA A 291 -16.80 -12.33 6.69
N GLY A 292 -15.81 -13.13 6.26
CA GLY A 292 -14.93 -13.87 7.16
C GLY A 292 -14.13 -12.96 8.10
N PHE A 293 -13.51 -11.91 7.56
CA PHE A 293 -12.74 -10.95 8.34
C PHE A 293 -13.60 -10.20 9.36
N THR A 294 -14.76 -9.65 8.95
CA THR A 294 -15.64 -8.90 9.86
C THR A 294 -16.25 -9.79 10.94
N GLN A 295 -16.49 -11.08 10.66
CA GLN A 295 -16.90 -12.04 11.68
C GLN A 295 -15.81 -12.26 12.74
N ALA A 296 -14.55 -12.43 12.32
CA ALA A 296 -13.40 -12.56 13.24
C ALA A 296 -13.17 -11.27 14.03
N ALA A 297 -13.28 -10.12 13.37
CA ALA A 297 -13.14 -8.80 14.00
C ALA A 297 -14.17 -8.56 15.12
N ARG A 298 -15.42 -8.99 14.92
CA ARG A 298 -16.44 -8.96 16.00
C ARG A 298 -16.04 -9.84 17.18
N GLY A 299 -15.53 -11.04 16.92
CA GLY A 299 -15.04 -11.97 17.96
C GLY A 299 -13.88 -11.38 18.77
N ALA A 300 -12.91 -10.79 18.12
CA ALA A 300 -11.73 -10.17 18.72
C ALA A 300 -12.00 -8.76 19.30
N LYS A 301 -13.21 -8.22 19.15
CA LYS A 301 -13.56 -6.83 19.49
C LYS A 301 -12.61 -5.82 18.84
N LEU A 302 -12.26 -6.04 17.57
CA LEU A 302 -11.54 -5.10 16.72
C LEU A 302 -12.55 -4.15 16.09
N PRO A 303 -12.48 -2.83 16.36
CA PRO A 303 -13.31 -1.87 15.67
C PRO A 303 -12.95 -1.85 14.16
N TYR A 304 -13.97 -1.79 13.32
CA TYR A 304 -13.76 -1.71 11.87
C TYR A 304 -14.83 -0.88 11.17
N PHE A 305 -14.44 -0.30 10.06
CA PHE A 305 -15.31 0.23 9.01
C PHE A 305 -14.99 -0.49 7.70
N HIS A 306 -16.02 -0.95 6.97
CA HIS A 306 -15.79 -1.64 5.71
C HIS A 306 -16.55 -1.03 4.55
N MET A 307 -15.96 -1.11 3.37
CA MET A 307 -16.53 -0.69 2.09
C MET A 307 -16.38 -1.78 1.04
N ALA A 308 -17.40 -1.96 0.22
CA ALA A 308 -17.32 -2.74 -1.00
C ALA A 308 -17.44 -1.78 -2.20
N CYS A 309 -16.41 -1.72 -3.04
CA CYS A 309 -16.41 -0.92 -4.25
C CYS A 309 -16.89 -1.79 -5.42
N PRO A 310 -18.06 -1.50 -6.01
CA PRO A 310 -18.58 -2.28 -7.13
C PRO A 310 -18.02 -1.84 -8.49
N LEU A 311 -17.20 -0.79 -8.51
CA LEU A 311 -16.67 -0.19 -9.74
C LEU A 311 -15.56 -1.09 -10.33
N SER A 312 -15.45 -1.06 -11.65
CA SER A 312 -14.30 -1.63 -12.35
C SER A 312 -13.00 -0.89 -11.98
N TYR A 313 -11.83 -1.49 -12.28
CA TYR A 313 -10.55 -0.83 -12.05
C TYR A 313 -10.48 0.58 -12.69
N ALA A 314 -10.91 0.70 -13.95
CA ALA A 314 -10.88 1.98 -14.68
C ALA A 314 -11.81 3.02 -14.06
N GLU A 315 -13.01 2.63 -13.65
CA GLU A 315 -13.96 3.52 -12.97
C GLU A 315 -13.45 3.92 -11.58
N THR A 316 -12.86 2.96 -10.84
CA THR A 316 -12.25 3.26 -9.53
C THR A 316 -11.10 4.26 -9.70
N ALA A 317 -10.23 4.06 -10.69
CA ALA A 317 -9.14 4.98 -11.00
C ALA A 317 -9.64 6.40 -11.36
N ALA A 318 -10.80 6.52 -12.01
CA ALA A 318 -11.37 7.80 -12.38
C ALA A 318 -12.08 8.53 -11.23
N PHE A 319 -12.80 7.79 -10.37
CA PHE A 319 -13.72 8.38 -9.39
C PHE A 319 -13.30 8.21 -7.93
N MET A 320 -12.57 7.15 -7.61
CA MET A 320 -12.12 6.81 -6.23
C MET A 320 -10.69 6.26 -6.25
N PRO A 321 -9.72 7.00 -6.84
CA PRO A 321 -8.34 6.51 -7.04
C PRO A 321 -7.66 6.11 -5.73
N GLU A 322 -8.06 6.72 -4.60
CA GLU A 322 -7.52 6.46 -3.28
C GLU A 322 -7.71 4.99 -2.84
N LEU A 323 -8.73 4.31 -3.38
CA LEU A 323 -8.98 2.89 -3.09
C LEU A 323 -8.05 1.93 -3.82
N LEU A 324 -7.12 2.43 -4.63
CA LEU A 324 -6.18 1.63 -5.42
C LEU A 324 -4.71 1.85 -5.01
N LEU A 325 -4.44 2.79 -4.08
CA LEU A 325 -3.09 3.24 -3.74
C LEU A 325 -2.37 2.28 -2.77
N ALA A 326 -2.31 0.99 -3.13
CA ALA A 326 -1.47 -0.02 -2.47
C ALA A 326 -1.36 -1.25 -3.39
N ASP A 327 -0.57 -2.25 -3.02
CA ASP A 327 -0.21 -3.39 -3.86
C ASP A 327 -1.40 -4.20 -4.39
N HIS A 328 -2.54 -4.21 -3.68
CA HIS A 328 -3.78 -4.82 -4.18
C HIS A 328 -4.29 -4.19 -5.49
N GLY A 329 -3.93 -2.95 -5.80
CA GLY A 329 -4.28 -2.28 -7.05
C GLY A 329 -3.82 -3.06 -8.29
N ALA A 330 -2.64 -3.69 -8.23
CA ALA A 330 -2.14 -4.57 -9.28
C ALA A 330 -3.02 -5.82 -9.49
N PHE A 331 -3.54 -6.40 -8.40
CA PHE A 331 -4.42 -7.57 -8.43
C PHE A 331 -5.84 -7.17 -8.85
N TRP A 332 -6.34 -6.04 -8.36
CA TRP A 332 -7.64 -5.48 -8.75
C TRP A 332 -7.72 -5.23 -10.26
N LYS A 333 -6.64 -4.71 -10.85
CA LYS A 333 -6.51 -4.52 -12.30
C LYS A 333 -6.71 -5.82 -13.10
N ARG A 334 -6.35 -6.98 -12.53
CA ARG A 334 -6.55 -8.32 -13.10
C ARG A 334 -7.89 -8.96 -12.74
N GLY A 335 -8.75 -8.25 -12.01
CA GLY A 335 -10.06 -8.73 -11.62
C GLY A 335 -10.08 -9.74 -10.47
N LEU A 336 -8.96 -9.91 -9.74
CA LEU A 336 -8.94 -10.78 -8.57
C LEU A 336 -9.74 -10.17 -7.42
N PRO A 337 -10.43 -10.99 -6.60
CA PRO A 337 -10.98 -10.57 -5.32
C PRO A 337 -9.87 -9.98 -4.43
N CYS A 338 -10.10 -8.78 -3.90
CA CYS A 338 -9.15 -8.12 -3.00
C CYS A 338 -9.83 -7.74 -1.69
N LEU A 339 -9.08 -7.86 -0.59
CA LEU A 339 -9.39 -7.30 0.71
C LEU A 339 -8.20 -6.43 1.14
N PHE A 340 -8.37 -5.14 1.09
CA PHE A 340 -7.38 -4.16 1.54
C PHE A 340 -7.66 -3.76 2.98
N LEU A 341 -6.67 -3.89 3.86
CA LEU A 341 -6.73 -3.51 5.26
C LEU A 341 -5.74 -2.38 5.52
N THR A 342 -6.25 -1.26 6.04
CA THR A 342 -5.45 -0.08 6.34
C THR A 342 -6.04 0.71 7.51
N ASP A 343 -5.20 1.35 8.29
CA ASP A 343 -5.63 2.33 9.29
C ASP A 343 -5.79 3.74 8.70
N THR A 344 -5.13 3.98 7.58
CA THR A 344 -5.08 5.30 6.93
C THR A 344 -6.20 5.44 5.91
N GLY A 345 -6.37 4.45 5.03
CA GLY A 345 -7.42 4.41 4.02
C GLY A 345 -7.48 5.67 3.17
N ALA A 346 -8.55 5.80 2.40
CA ALA A 346 -8.84 6.97 1.56
C ALA A 346 -8.96 8.31 2.32
N THR A 347 -8.69 8.32 3.60
CA THR A 347 -9.00 9.46 4.48
C THR A 347 -7.76 10.10 5.08
N PHE A 348 -6.57 9.59 4.77
CA PHE A 348 -5.30 10.11 5.28
C PHE A 348 -5.33 10.34 6.80
N ARG A 349 -5.83 9.35 7.54
CA ARG A 349 -5.99 9.44 8.99
C ARG A 349 -4.67 9.53 9.74
N TYR A 350 -3.63 8.84 9.24
CA TYR A 350 -2.31 8.83 9.83
C TYR A 350 -1.54 10.11 9.46
N PRO A 351 -1.38 11.08 10.38
CA PRO A 351 -0.82 12.39 10.02
C PRO A 351 0.71 12.37 9.84
N PHE A 352 1.34 11.23 10.07
CA PHE A 352 2.81 11.07 9.98
C PHE A 352 3.24 10.28 8.74
N GLU A 353 2.29 9.82 7.93
CA GLU A 353 2.54 9.12 6.67
C GLU A 353 3.47 9.95 5.77
N HIS A 354 4.45 9.27 5.15
CA HIS A 354 5.44 9.89 4.28
C HIS A 354 6.27 11.01 4.93
N THR A 355 6.40 11.02 6.25
CA THR A 355 7.18 12.03 6.98
C THR A 355 8.27 11.39 7.84
N PRO A 356 9.30 12.17 8.28
CA PRO A 356 10.29 11.69 9.23
C PRO A 356 9.73 11.31 10.61
N ALA A 357 8.45 11.60 10.87
CA ALA A 357 7.79 11.29 12.12
C ALA A 357 7.03 9.95 12.10
N ASP A 358 7.05 9.21 10.99
CA ASP A 358 6.53 7.83 10.93
C ASP A 358 7.46 6.87 11.68
N THR A 359 7.35 6.86 12.99
CA THR A 359 8.22 6.14 13.93
C THR A 359 7.42 5.19 14.81
N ILE A 360 8.08 4.17 15.32
CA ILE A 360 7.49 3.06 16.09
C ILE A 360 6.69 3.52 17.32
N ASP A 361 7.00 4.68 17.90
CA ASP A 361 6.29 5.25 19.05
C ASP A 361 4.87 5.77 18.72
N LYS A 362 4.50 5.80 17.44
CA LYS A 362 3.15 6.19 16.99
C LYS A 362 2.20 5.00 16.93
N LEU A 363 2.70 3.76 17.02
CA LEU A 363 1.95 2.55 16.72
C LEU A 363 1.24 1.99 17.96
N ASP A 364 0.06 1.42 17.75
CA ASP A 364 -0.75 0.70 18.72
C ASP A 364 -0.60 -0.82 18.51
N PHE A 365 0.24 -1.45 19.30
CA PHE A 365 0.53 -2.88 19.20
C PHE A 365 -0.64 -3.77 19.68
N ASP A 366 -1.56 -3.27 20.49
CA ASP A 366 -2.79 -3.98 20.85
C ASP A 366 -3.75 -4.03 19.66
N PHE A 367 -3.81 -2.95 18.90
CA PHE A 367 -4.57 -2.85 17.67
C PHE A 367 -4.01 -3.80 16.60
N MET A 368 -2.70 -3.77 16.36
CA MET A 368 -2.02 -4.66 15.41
C MET A 368 -2.21 -6.14 15.76
N GLU A 369 -2.04 -6.51 17.04
CA GLU A 369 -2.24 -7.89 17.49
C GLU A 369 -3.65 -8.38 17.18
N LYS A 370 -4.69 -7.56 17.39
CA LYS A 370 -6.07 -7.92 17.03
C LYS A 370 -6.25 -8.14 15.54
N ILE A 371 -5.62 -7.33 14.69
CA ILE A 371 -5.69 -7.51 13.22
C ILE A 371 -5.08 -8.85 12.81
N VAL A 372 -3.90 -9.18 13.32
CA VAL A 372 -3.25 -10.46 13.05
C VAL A 372 -4.08 -11.64 13.56
N VAL A 373 -4.69 -11.54 14.75
CA VAL A 373 -5.60 -12.56 15.28
C VAL A 373 -6.80 -12.73 14.35
N CYS A 374 -7.43 -11.63 13.92
CA CYS A 374 -8.57 -11.70 12.99
C CYS A 374 -8.20 -12.39 11.67
N LEU A 375 -7.04 -12.07 11.10
CA LEU A 375 -6.56 -12.74 9.89
C LEU A 375 -6.30 -14.23 10.14
N SER A 376 -5.64 -14.57 11.24
CA SER A 376 -5.35 -15.97 11.58
C SER A 376 -6.60 -16.84 11.78
N GLU A 377 -7.71 -16.23 12.23
CA GLU A 377 -9.01 -16.90 12.38
C GLU A 377 -9.80 -16.94 11.07
N SER A 378 -9.61 -15.96 10.19
CA SER A 378 -10.33 -15.87 8.91
C SER A 378 -9.75 -16.81 7.85
N ILE A 379 -8.44 -16.90 7.77
CA ILE A 379 -7.74 -17.67 6.75
C ILE A 379 -8.24 -19.12 6.66
N PRO A 380 -8.28 -19.93 7.74
CA PRO A 380 -8.78 -21.30 7.65
C PRO A 380 -10.24 -21.38 7.18
N LYS A 381 -11.09 -20.44 7.58
CA LYS A 381 -12.50 -20.40 7.19
C LYS A 381 -12.66 -20.14 5.69
N TRP A 382 -11.87 -19.26 5.11
CA TRP A 382 -11.88 -19.03 3.66
C TRP A 382 -11.52 -20.29 2.87
N PHE A 383 -10.58 -21.11 3.39
CA PHE A 383 -10.27 -22.42 2.79
C PHE A 383 -11.38 -23.45 2.98
N GLU A 384 -12.09 -23.43 4.10
CA GLU A 384 -13.24 -24.30 4.32
C GLU A 384 -14.41 -23.98 3.38
N GLU A 385 -14.65 -22.70 3.09
CA GLU A 385 -15.72 -22.25 2.20
C GLU A 385 -15.50 -22.68 0.74
N VAL A 386 -14.28 -22.62 0.22
CA VAL A 386 -13.99 -23.05 -1.15
C VAL A 386 -13.92 -24.56 -1.32
N ARG A 387 -13.95 -25.36 -0.23
CA ARG A 387 -14.02 -26.81 -0.26
C ARG A 387 -15.45 -27.35 -0.28
N LYS A 388 -16.45 -26.50 0.01
CA LYS A 388 -17.88 -26.84 -0.03
C LYS A 388 -18.47 -26.71 -1.42
#